data_0d23f534f2358b39ed884e0284d4abaa
#
_entry.id   0d23f534f2358b39ed884e0284d4abaa
#
_cell.length_a   1.000
_cell.length_b   1.000
_cell.length_c   1.000
_cell.angle_alpha   90.00
_cell.angle_beta   90.00
_cell.angle_gamma   90.00
#
_symmetry.space_group_name_H-M   'P 1'
#
loop_
_entity.id
_entity.type
_entity.pdbx_description
1 polymer ?
#
loop_
_entity_poly.entity_id
_entity_poly.type
_entity_poly.pdbx_seq_one_letter_code
_entity_poly.pdbx_strand_id
1 'polypeptide(L)'
;MHNKKSAFRMIAVTLLLIICLIIFIIIRSVSSHHSDSYYSDLQRMRSESYEGIFLSMYSPEVIHEEDFSTFRGLTIIKCENTAKSLHDVADYLDTAFSDSSGITNIYLGLDPLALWKHSNKQLRHWNRDLNQYLLPYVEAHPEVSFEILYPAPSMQYWLAQTDETRTLWMTTCKSLVSTLNGYSNVTMYFPGATHWLINNPGNYLDDLHYNDAVAQKLIMFTFCDGAMVITP
;
A
#
# COMPACT_ATOMS: atom_id res chain seq x y z
N MET A 1 30.67 21.84 -52.46
CA MET A 1 30.94 21.49 -51.04
C MET A 1 29.94 22.05 -50.01
N HIS A 2 29.14 23.05 -50.33
CA HIS A 2 28.24 23.74 -49.38
C HIS A 2 27.02 22.90 -48.94
N ASN A 3 26.53 21.99 -49.80
CA ASN A 3 25.30 21.20 -49.57
C ASN A 3 25.43 20.08 -48.51
N LYS A 4 26.62 19.52 -48.31
CA LYS A 4 26.85 18.43 -47.33
C LYS A 4 26.83 18.94 -45.87
N LYS A 5 27.32 20.19 -45.61
CA LYS A 5 27.29 20.78 -44.26
C LYS A 5 25.88 21.13 -43.81
N SER A 6 25.02 21.57 -44.75
CA SER A 6 23.61 21.88 -44.45
C SER A 6 22.81 20.60 -44.14
N ALA A 7 22.99 19.56 -44.92
CA ALA A 7 22.35 18.26 -44.68
C ALA A 7 22.77 17.63 -43.33
N PHE A 8 24.05 17.71 -42.96
CA PHE A 8 24.54 17.23 -41.67
C PHE A 8 23.93 18.02 -40.49
N ARG A 9 23.81 19.34 -40.60
CA ARG A 9 23.17 20.17 -39.56
C ARG A 9 21.70 19.85 -39.42
N MET A 10 20.97 19.62 -40.50
CA MET A 10 19.57 19.22 -40.45
C MET A 10 19.39 17.86 -39.74
N ILE A 11 20.22 16.87 -40.07
CA ILE A 11 20.18 15.56 -39.42
C ILE A 11 20.47 15.68 -37.92
N ALA A 12 21.46 16.46 -37.52
CA ALA A 12 21.80 16.67 -36.12
C ALA A 12 20.66 17.34 -35.33
N VAL A 13 20.00 18.34 -35.89
CA VAL A 13 18.85 19.02 -35.28
C VAL A 13 17.67 18.07 -35.15
N THR A 14 17.38 17.27 -36.19
CA THR A 14 16.29 16.28 -36.14
C THR A 14 16.54 15.21 -35.08
N LEU A 15 17.76 14.73 -34.95
CA LEU A 15 18.16 13.75 -33.93
C LEU A 15 18.00 14.33 -32.51
N LEU A 16 18.41 15.58 -32.32
CA LEU A 16 18.26 16.28 -31.03
C LEU A 16 16.78 16.43 -30.65
N LEU A 17 15.92 16.80 -31.61
CA LEU A 17 14.47 16.90 -31.36
C LEU A 17 13.84 15.55 -31.01
N ILE A 18 14.26 14.47 -31.67
CA ILE A 18 13.80 13.10 -31.35
C ILE A 18 14.21 12.73 -29.94
N ILE A 19 15.47 12.99 -29.55
CA ILE A 19 15.95 12.72 -28.19
C ILE A 19 15.16 13.52 -27.15
N CYS A 20 14.93 14.82 -27.38
CA CYS A 20 14.12 15.65 -26.50
C CYS A 20 12.69 15.14 -26.38
N LEU A 21 12.08 14.68 -27.50
CA LEU A 21 10.75 14.11 -27.50
C LEU A 21 10.69 12.78 -26.68
N ILE A 22 11.68 11.91 -26.86
CA ILE A 22 11.79 10.67 -26.10
C ILE A 22 11.94 10.96 -24.61
N ILE A 23 12.82 11.89 -24.24
CA ILE A 23 13.00 12.33 -22.85
C ILE A 23 11.71 12.91 -22.30
N PHE A 24 11.00 13.74 -23.06
CA PHE A 24 9.72 14.30 -22.66
C PHE A 24 8.64 13.22 -22.45
N ILE A 25 8.57 12.22 -23.35
CA ILE A 25 7.65 11.09 -23.23
C ILE A 25 7.99 10.26 -21.99
N ILE A 26 9.28 10.00 -21.74
CA ILE A 26 9.73 9.27 -20.55
C ILE A 26 9.37 10.05 -19.28
N ILE A 27 9.69 11.34 -19.20
CA ILE A 27 9.35 12.19 -18.05
C ILE A 27 7.83 12.21 -17.84
N ARG A 28 7.04 12.38 -18.90
CA ARG A 28 5.58 12.40 -18.81
C ARG A 28 5.01 11.02 -18.42
N SER A 29 5.60 9.92 -18.88
CA SER A 29 5.21 8.57 -18.49
C SER A 29 5.54 8.27 -17.03
N VAL A 30 6.66 8.75 -16.53
CA VAL A 30 7.03 8.64 -15.11
C VAL A 30 6.14 9.55 -14.25
N SER A 31 5.88 10.79 -14.69
CA SER A 31 5.02 11.73 -13.94
C SER A 31 3.55 11.37 -13.94
N SER A 32 3.07 10.54 -14.89
CA SER A 32 1.65 10.16 -14.98
C SER A 32 1.26 9.00 -14.06
N HIS A 33 2.19 8.44 -13.27
CA HIS A 33 1.89 7.32 -12.38
C HIS A 33 1.37 7.75 -11.01
N HIS A 34 1.63 8.99 -10.58
CA HIS A 34 1.19 9.48 -9.28
C HIS A 34 0.13 10.57 -9.43
N SER A 35 -0.86 10.54 -8.53
CA SER A 35 -1.94 11.54 -8.43
C SER A 35 -1.46 12.79 -7.70
N ASP A 36 -2.23 13.88 -7.79
CA ASP A 36 -1.96 15.09 -7.01
C ASP A 36 -1.96 14.81 -5.51
N SER A 37 -2.80 13.88 -5.04
CA SER A 37 -2.82 13.44 -3.64
C SER A 37 -1.51 12.79 -3.21
N TYR A 38 -0.85 12.02 -4.05
CA TYR A 38 0.47 11.45 -3.75
C TYR A 38 1.50 12.54 -3.43
N TYR A 39 1.58 13.57 -4.27
CA TYR A 39 2.53 14.67 -4.03
C TYR A 39 2.16 15.49 -2.80
N SER A 40 0.86 15.65 -2.52
CA SER A 40 0.37 16.30 -1.30
C SER A 40 0.79 15.51 -0.06
N ASP A 41 0.61 14.18 -0.07
CA ASP A 41 1.02 13.30 1.03
C ASP A 41 2.53 13.43 1.30
N LEU A 42 3.37 13.34 0.26
CA LEU A 42 4.82 13.52 0.42
C LEU A 42 5.21 14.90 0.95
N GLN A 43 4.48 15.95 0.56
CA GLN A 43 4.71 17.29 1.08
C GLN A 43 4.37 17.37 2.56
N ARG A 44 3.24 16.80 2.99
CA ARG A 44 2.86 16.71 4.41
C ARG A 44 3.93 15.96 5.21
N MET A 45 4.37 14.81 4.73
CA MET A 45 5.41 13.99 5.38
C MET A 45 6.72 14.74 5.58
N ARG A 46 7.06 15.70 4.70
CA ARG A 46 8.28 16.53 4.80
C ARG A 46 8.12 17.75 5.69
N SER A 47 6.89 18.23 5.89
CA SER A 47 6.63 19.51 6.56
C SER A 47 5.98 19.38 7.93
N GLU A 48 5.35 18.25 8.23
CA GLU A 48 4.65 18.00 9.48
C GLU A 48 5.49 17.12 10.42
N SER A 49 5.24 17.18 11.72
CA SER A 49 5.81 16.26 12.71
C SER A 49 4.83 15.14 12.97
N TYR A 50 5.28 13.90 12.87
CA TYR A 50 4.45 12.72 13.08
C TYR A 50 5.27 11.55 13.63
N GLU A 51 4.60 10.60 14.27
CA GLU A 51 5.18 9.40 14.88
C GLU A 51 4.83 8.13 14.08
N GLY A 52 3.88 8.25 13.16
CA GLY A 52 3.49 7.14 12.30
C GLY A 52 2.88 7.58 10.99
N ILE A 53 2.79 6.63 10.08
CA ILE A 53 2.07 6.80 8.81
C ILE A 53 1.07 5.69 8.62
N PHE A 54 -0.07 6.01 8.00
CA PHE A 54 -1.04 5.04 7.54
C PHE A 54 -1.07 5.03 6.01
N LEU A 55 -0.75 3.87 5.44
CA LEU A 55 -0.77 3.59 4.00
C LEU A 55 -1.79 2.50 3.71
N SER A 56 -2.60 2.66 2.69
CA SER A 56 -3.57 1.63 2.30
C SER A 56 -3.54 1.35 0.81
N MET A 57 -3.72 0.09 0.46
CA MET A 57 -3.95 -0.37 -0.91
C MET A 57 -5.45 -0.42 -1.26
N TYR A 58 -6.33 -0.11 -0.33
CA TYR A 58 -7.78 -0.02 -0.52
C TYR A 58 -8.31 1.22 0.20
N SER A 59 -9.51 1.66 -0.16
CA SER A 59 -10.20 2.88 0.30
C SER A 59 -9.80 3.36 1.70
N PRO A 60 -8.93 4.35 1.82
CA PRO A 60 -8.54 4.90 3.11
C PRO A 60 -9.56 5.91 3.67
N GLU A 61 -10.60 6.25 2.91
CA GLU A 61 -11.52 7.38 3.20
C GLU A 61 -12.23 7.24 4.55
N VAL A 62 -12.45 6.00 4.98
CA VAL A 62 -13.17 5.71 6.24
C VAL A 62 -12.26 5.71 7.47
N ILE A 63 -10.97 5.95 7.29
CA ILE A 63 -9.97 5.99 8.37
C ILE A 63 -9.57 7.44 8.61
N HIS A 64 -9.62 7.89 9.85
CA HIS A 64 -9.30 9.25 10.22
C HIS A 64 -8.06 9.32 11.13
N GLU A 65 -7.22 10.35 10.94
CA GLU A 65 -6.01 10.56 11.75
C GLU A 65 -6.34 10.75 13.23
N GLU A 66 -7.48 11.36 13.52
CA GLU A 66 -8.00 11.57 14.86
C GLU A 66 -8.28 10.27 15.61
N ASP A 67 -8.59 9.19 14.92
CA ASP A 67 -8.81 7.89 15.55
C ASP A 67 -7.51 7.38 16.18
N PHE A 68 -6.38 7.52 15.52
CA PHE A 68 -5.07 7.12 16.07
C PHE A 68 -4.63 8.01 17.22
N SER A 69 -4.85 9.32 17.15
CA SER A 69 -4.54 10.21 18.25
C SER A 69 -5.39 9.94 19.48
N THR A 70 -6.67 9.61 19.27
CA THR A 70 -7.62 9.31 20.35
C THR A 70 -7.32 7.97 21.01
N PHE A 71 -7.02 6.93 20.26
CA PHE A 71 -6.92 5.55 20.78
C PHE A 71 -5.48 5.12 21.09
N ARG A 72 -4.50 5.66 20.38
CA ARG A 72 -3.08 5.33 20.56
C ARG A 72 -2.26 6.48 21.15
N GLY A 73 -2.79 7.69 21.16
CA GLY A 73 -2.03 8.88 21.55
C GLY A 73 -0.91 9.22 20.56
N LEU A 74 -1.00 8.76 19.31
CA LEU A 74 0.01 8.94 18.28
C LEU A 74 -0.45 9.97 17.25
N THR A 75 0.45 10.84 16.86
CA THR A 75 0.27 11.70 15.69
C THR A 75 0.70 10.95 14.46
N ILE A 76 -0.24 10.71 13.54
CA ILE A 76 0.06 10.03 12.28
C ILE A 76 -0.29 10.90 11.08
N ILE A 77 0.33 10.61 9.94
CA ILE A 77 -0.12 11.06 8.63
C ILE A 77 -0.84 9.90 7.94
N LYS A 78 -2.11 10.11 7.64
CA LYS A 78 -2.84 9.22 6.73
C LYS A 78 -2.57 9.66 5.30
N CYS A 79 -2.01 8.78 4.50
CA CYS A 79 -1.84 9.03 3.08
C CYS A 79 -3.17 8.86 2.35
N GLU A 80 -3.61 9.92 1.69
CA GLU A 80 -4.89 9.97 0.96
C GLU A 80 -4.83 9.20 -0.37
N ASN A 81 -3.63 9.09 -0.93
CA ASN A 81 -3.46 8.33 -2.15
C ASN A 81 -3.41 6.83 -1.84
N THR A 82 -4.32 6.08 -2.43
CA THR A 82 -4.31 4.61 -2.35
C THR A 82 -3.08 4.06 -3.08
N ALA A 83 -2.21 3.37 -2.36
CA ALA A 83 -1.07 2.68 -2.94
C ALA A 83 -1.57 1.55 -3.87
N LYS A 84 -1.09 1.52 -5.10
CA LYS A 84 -1.51 0.54 -6.11
C LYS A 84 -0.59 -0.67 -6.17
N SER A 85 0.55 -0.60 -5.49
CA SER A 85 1.58 -1.64 -5.48
C SER A 85 2.44 -1.54 -4.23
N LEU A 86 3.20 -2.58 -3.91
CA LEU A 86 4.23 -2.52 -2.88
C LEU A 86 5.39 -1.59 -3.24
N HIS A 87 5.58 -1.30 -4.53
CA HIS A 87 6.53 -0.26 -4.95
C HIS A 87 6.08 1.13 -4.49
N ASP A 88 4.78 1.46 -4.65
CA ASP A 88 4.25 2.75 -4.17
C ASP A 88 4.39 2.84 -2.63
N VAL A 89 4.17 1.73 -1.90
CA VAL A 89 4.43 1.66 -0.45
C VAL A 89 5.89 1.98 -0.14
N ALA A 90 6.83 1.41 -0.91
CA ALA A 90 8.26 1.68 -0.73
C ALA A 90 8.61 3.16 -0.92
N ASP A 91 8.04 3.84 -1.91
CA ASP A 91 8.27 5.27 -2.17
C ASP A 91 7.85 6.14 -0.96
N TYR A 92 6.73 5.80 -0.32
CA TYR A 92 6.30 6.46 0.93
C TYR A 92 7.25 6.14 2.10
N LEU A 93 7.68 4.89 2.24
CA LEU A 93 8.61 4.49 3.30
C LEU A 93 9.98 5.17 3.12
N ASP A 94 10.48 5.29 1.89
CA ASP A 94 11.70 6.05 1.60
C ASP A 94 11.60 7.50 2.08
N THR A 95 10.48 8.17 1.80
CA THR A 95 10.25 9.54 2.29
C THR A 95 10.16 9.58 3.81
N ALA A 96 9.39 8.67 4.41
CA ALA A 96 9.19 8.60 5.84
C ALA A 96 10.51 8.44 6.60
N PHE A 97 11.36 7.52 6.18
CA PHE A 97 12.63 7.24 6.85
C PHE A 97 13.76 8.21 6.48
N SER A 98 13.67 8.92 5.35
CA SER A 98 14.66 9.92 4.97
C SER A 98 14.47 11.24 5.69
N ASP A 99 13.23 11.66 5.89
CA ASP A 99 12.89 13.01 6.33
C ASP A 99 12.47 13.08 7.81
N SER A 100 12.14 11.94 8.45
CA SER A 100 11.66 11.90 9.83
C SER A 100 12.51 11.01 10.74
N SER A 101 13.04 11.60 11.80
CA SER A 101 13.78 10.87 12.85
C SER A 101 12.89 10.30 13.96
N GLY A 102 11.56 10.50 13.90
CA GLY A 102 10.63 10.20 14.99
C GLY A 102 9.61 9.10 14.70
N ILE A 103 9.72 8.39 13.58
CA ILE A 103 8.75 7.35 13.22
C ILE A 103 8.93 6.15 14.13
N THR A 104 7.83 5.75 14.75
CA THR A 104 7.74 4.56 15.60
C THR A 104 6.74 3.52 15.07
N ASN A 105 5.80 3.93 14.20
CA ASN A 105 4.72 3.08 13.73
C ASN A 105 4.45 3.25 12.23
N ILE A 106 4.34 2.13 11.55
CA ILE A 106 3.89 2.02 10.15
C ILE A 106 2.62 1.17 10.13
N TYR A 107 1.50 1.77 9.73
CA TYR A 107 0.22 1.10 9.56
C TYR A 107 -0.03 0.83 8.09
N LEU A 108 -0.16 -0.43 7.71
CA LEU A 108 -0.34 -0.84 6.31
C LEU A 108 -1.66 -1.57 6.12
N GLY A 109 -2.54 -1.04 5.29
CA GLY A 109 -3.67 -1.78 4.73
C GLY A 109 -3.24 -2.51 3.46
N LEU A 110 -2.87 -3.79 3.55
CA LEU A 110 -2.44 -4.58 2.40
C LEU A 110 -3.61 -5.36 1.82
N ASP A 111 -4.06 -4.99 0.62
CA ASP A 111 -5.10 -5.72 -0.11
C ASP A 111 -4.53 -6.52 -1.27
N PRO A 112 -4.35 -7.84 -1.14
CA PRO A 112 -3.95 -8.68 -2.26
C PRO A 112 -4.97 -8.74 -3.37
N LEU A 113 -6.25 -8.42 -3.08
CA LEU A 113 -7.30 -8.38 -4.10
C LEU A 113 -7.14 -7.16 -5.01
N ALA A 114 -6.62 -6.04 -4.53
CA ALA A 114 -6.28 -4.89 -5.36
C ALA A 114 -5.27 -5.28 -6.45
N LEU A 115 -4.40 -6.26 -6.14
CA LEU A 115 -3.42 -6.84 -7.06
C LEU A 115 -4.00 -7.99 -7.89
N TRP A 116 -5.21 -8.43 -7.55
CA TRP A 116 -5.81 -9.68 -8.06
C TRP A 116 -6.25 -9.65 -9.52
N LYS A 117 -6.21 -8.59 -10.22
CA LYS A 117 -6.81 -8.51 -11.56
C LYS A 117 -6.29 -9.54 -12.59
N HIS A 118 -5.24 -10.33 -12.32
CA HIS A 118 -4.55 -11.05 -13.41
C HIS A 118 -3.91 -12.44 -13.15
N SER A 119 -4.35 -13.31 -12.22
CA SER A 119 -3.90 -14.72 -12.20
C SER A 119 -2.76 -15.17 -11.25
N ASN A 120 -2.50 -16.49 -11.21
CA ASN A 120 -1.39 -17.19 -10.46
C ASN A 120 0.03 -16.57 -10.65
N LYS A 121 0.24 -15.82 -11.71
CA LYS A 121 1.46 -15.08 -11.97
C LYS A 121 1.71 -14.01 -10.90
N GLN A 122 0.66 -13.47 -10.31
CA GLN A 122 0.72 -12.40 -9.31
C GLN A 122 1.15 -12.87 -7.93
N LEU A 123 0.81 -14.10 -7.52
CA LEU A 123 1.31 -14.63 -6.25
C LEU A 123 2.84 -14.71 -6.23
N ARG A 124 3.45 -15.13 -7.36
CA ARG A 124 4.91 -15.13 -7.50
C ARG A 124 5.49 -13.72 -7.49
N HIS A 125 4.79 -12.77 -8.10
CA HIS A 125 5.19 -11.37 -8.06
C HIS A 125 5.02 -10.80 -6.64
N TRP A 126 3.93 -11.12 -5.95
CA TRP A 126 3.67 -10.68 -4.59
C TRP A 126 4.81 -11.04 -3.62
N ASN A 127 5.23 -12.28 -3.59
CA ASN A 127 6.35 -12.71 -2.75
C ASN A 127 7.67 -12.03 -3.12
N ARG A 128 7.91 -11.86 -4.42
CA ARG A 128 9.07 -11.10 -4.88
C ARG A 128 8.98 -9.64 -4.45
N ASP A 129 7.81 -9.03 -4.61
CA ASP A 129 7.59 -7.61 -4.33
C ASP A 129 7.62 -7.35 -2.82
N LEU A 130 7.13 -8.27 -1.97
CA LEU A 130 7.33 -8.22 -0.51
C LEU A 130 8.83 -8.20 -0.16
N ASN A 131 9.59 -9.14 -0.72
CA ASN A 131 11.02 -9.22 -0.47
C ASN A 131 11.80 -8.00 -0.99
N GLN A 132 11.33 -7.38 -2.06
CA GLN A 132 12.01 -6.26 -2.70
C GLN A 132 11.62 -4.91 -2.11
N TYR A 133 10.34 -4.72 -1.73
CA TYR A 133 9.80 -3.39 -1.46
C TYR A 133 9.29 -3.19 -0.02
N LEU A 134 9.10 -4.24 0.77
CA LEU A 134 8.67 -4.12 2.16
C LEU A 134 9.70 -4.64 3.16
N LEU A 135 10.18 -5.86 2.97
CA LEU A 135 11.10 -6.49 3.94
C LEU A 135 12.38 -5.71 4.19
N PRO A 136 13.01 -5.03 3.21
CA PRO A 136 14.19 -4.22 3.49
C PRO A 136 13.97 -3.14 4.55
N TYR A 137 12.78 -2.54 4.61
CA TYR A 137 12.43 -1.55 5.65
C TYR A 137 12.16 -2.20 7.00
N VAL A 138 11.45 -3.32 7.01
CA VAL A 138 11.21 -4.10 8.24
C VAL A 138 12.52 -4.52 8.89
N GLU A 139 13.48 -4.96 8.09
CA GLU A 139 14.81 -5.42 8.54
C GLU A 139 15.72 -4.26 8.96
N ALA A 140 15.64 -3.13 8.24
CA ALA A 140 16.49 -1.97 8.52
C ALA A 140 16.02 -1.18 9.76
N HIS A 141 14.75 -1.31 10.15
CA HIS A 141 14.12 -0.55 11.23
C HIS A 141 13.47 -1.47 12.27
N PRO A 142 14.25 -2.29 13.01
CA PRO A 142 13.70 -3.21 14.00
C PRO A 142 13.05 -2.50 15.20
N GLU A 143 13.32 -1.21 15.40
CA GLU A 143 12.73 -0.34 16.43
C GLU A 143 11.34 0.18 16.04
N VAL A 144 10.96 0.11 14.76
CA VAL A 144 9.68 0.59 14.23
C VAL A 144 8.69 -0.55 14.19
N SER A 145 7.47 -0.32 14.71
CA SER A 145 6.38 -1.28 14.65
C SER A 145 5.69 -1.21 13.27
N PHE A 146 5.65 -2.33 12.56
CA PHE A 146 4.88 -2.49 11.33
C PHE A 146 3.59 -3.23 11.64
N GLU A 147 2.48 -2.52 11.61
CA GLU A 147 1.15 -3.05 11.88
C GLU A 147 0.38 -3.22 10.56
N ILE A 148 0.14 -4.47 10.19
CA ILE A 148 -0.39 -4.83 8.87
C ILE A 148 -1.83 -5.34 9.00
N LEU A 149 -2.77 -4.57 8.48
CA LEU A 149 -4.16 -4.96 8.35
C LEU A 149 -4.41 -5.58 6.99
N TYR A 150 -4.93 -6.80 7.02
CA TYR A 150 -5.35 -7.53 5.84
C TYR A 150 -6.87 -7.53 5.74
N PRO A 151 -7.48 -6.74 4.85
CA PRO A 151 -8.92 -6.59 4.79
C PRO A 151 -9.61 -7.92 4.46
N ALA A 152 -10.79 -8.11 4.98
CA ALA A 152 -11.62 -9.28 4.70
C ALA A 152 -12.86 -8.87 3.93
N PRO A 153 -13.01 -9.31 2.68
CA PRO A 153 -14.27 -9.22 1.94
C PRO A 153 -15.43 -9.92 2.67
N SER A 154 -16.65 -9.51 2.33
CA SER A 154 -17.87 -10.14 2.85
C SER A 154 -17.95 -11.63 2.51
N MET A 155 -18.71 -12.38 3.28
CA MET A 155 -18.99 -13.78 2.94
C MET A 155 -19.70 -13.90 1.59
N GLN A 156 -20.53 -12.92 1.20
CA GLN A 156 -21.20 -12.89 -0.10
C GLN A 156 -20.19 -12.80 -1.25
N TYR A 157 -19.18 -11.94 -1.10
CA TYR A 157 -18.08 -11.88 -2.06
C TYR A 157 -17.43 -13.25 -2.24
N TRP A 158 -17.09 -13.94 -1.14
CA TRP A 158 -16.43 -15.25 -1.19
C TRP A 158 -17.31 -16.33 -1.79
N LEU A 159 -18.60 -16.33 -1.52
CA LEU A 159 -19.55 -17.29 -2.11
C LEU A 159 -19.71 -17.10 -3.63
N ALA A 160 -19.53 -15.88 -4.12
CA ALA A 160 -19.55 -15.57 -5.55
C ALA A 160 -18.26 -15.96 -6.29
N GLN A 161 -17.15 -16.21 -5.58
CA GLN A 161 -15.88 -16.55 -6.21
C GLN A 161 -15.78 -18.04 -6.57
N THR A 162 -14.93 -18.34 -7.57
CA THR A 162 -14.56 -19.72 -7.91
C THR A 162 -13.69 -20.36 -6.82
N ASP A 163 -13.65 -21.69 -6.77
CA ASP A 163 -12.74 -22.41 -5.86
C ASP A 163 -11.27 -22.08 -6.11
N GLU A 164 -10.91 -21.87 -7.38
CA GLU A 164 -9.55 -21.47 -7.76
C GLU A 164 -9.20 -20.11 -7.14
N THR A 165 -10.11 -19.15 -7.23
CA THR A 165 -9.95 -17.81 -6.65
C THR A 165 -9.79 -17.88 -5.14
N ARG A 166 -10.65 -18.64 -4.45
CA ARG A 166 -10.55 -18.84 -2.99
C ARG A 166 -9.23 -19.49 -2.58
N THR A 167 -8.81 -20.53 -3.32
CA THR A 167 -7.56 -21.24 -3.05
C THR A 167 -6.35 -20.32 -3.23
N LEU A 168 -6.34 -19.53 -4.29
CA LEU A 168 -5.25 -18.60 -4.55
C LEU A 168 -5.14 -17.54 -3.45
N TRP A 169 -6.27 -16.97 -3.03
CA TRP A 169 -6.31 -15.99 -1.93
C TRP A 169 -5.77 -16.58 -0.64
N MET A 170 -6.25 -17.77 -0.24
CA MET A 170 -5.77 -18.46 0.95
C MET A 170 -4.26 -18.75 0.88
N THR A 171 -3.75 -19.09 -0.31
CA THR A 171 -2.33 -19.35 -0.50
C THR A 171 -1.52 -18.07 -0.36
N THR A 172 -2.05 -16.93 -0.87
CA THR A 172 -1.43 -15.62 -0.71
C THR A 172 -1.38 -15.19 0.75
N CYS A 173 -2.48 -15.34 1.49
CA CYS A 173 -2.52 -15.06 2.92
C CYS A 173 -1.49 -15.90 3.71
N LYS A 174 -1.45 -17.21 3.45
CA LYS A 174 -0.49 -18.11 4.11
C LYS A 174 0.95 -17.71 3.80
N SER A 175 1.24 -17.36 2.57
CA SER A 175 2.57 -16.91 2.16
C SER A 175 2.97 -15.62 2.86
N LEU A 176 2.07 -14.64 2.93
CA LEU A 176 2.29 -13.38 3.61
C LEU A 176 2.60 -13.61 5.11
N VAL A 177 1.73 -14.36 5.79
CA VAL A 177 1.93 -14.71 7.20
C VAL A 177 3.25 -15.44 7.41
N SER A 178 3.54 -16.45 6.59
CA SER A 178 4.80 -17.20 6.70
C SER A 178 6.04 -16.34 6.49
N THR A 179 5.97 -15.34 5.60
CA THR A 179 7.09 -14.44 5.34
C THR A 179 7.29 -13.46 6.49
N LEU A 180 6.23 -12.87 7.02
CA LEU A 180 6.30 -11.78 7.98
C LEU A 180 6.38 -12.24 9.45
N ASN A 181 5.95 -13.44 9.75
CA ASN A 181 5.88 -13.96 11.12
C ASN A 181 7.25 -14.15 11.81
N GLY A 182 8.33 -14.11 11.04
CA GLY A 182 9.71 -14.16 11.56
C GLY A 182 10.24 -12.86 12.16
N TYR A 183 9.50 -11.76 11.98
CA TYR A 183 9.96 -10.42 12.38
C TYR A 183 9.23 -9.97 13.65
N SER A 184 9.97 -9.71 14.71
CA SER A 184 9.42 -9.31 16.02
C SER A 184 8.76 -7.93 16.03
N ASN A 185 9.09 -7.08 15.05
CA ASN A 185 8.54 -5.75 14.86
C ASN A 185 7.36 -5.72 13.86
N VAL A 186 6.85 -6.89 13.44
CA VAL A 186 5.66 -6.99 12.57
C VAL A 186 4.51 -7.61 13.34
N THR A 187 3.36 -6.94 13.29
CA THR A 187 2.08 -7.47 13.79
C THR A 187 1.08 -7.54 12.63
N MET A 188 0.45 -8.69 12.45
CA MET A 188 -0.54 -8.90 11.41
C MET A 188 -1.93 -9.06 11.98
N TYR A 189 -2.90 -8.35 11.38
CA TYR A 189 -4.30 -8.38 11.74
C TYR A 189 -5.13 -8.90 10.57
N PHE A 190 -5.93 -9.93 10.86
CA PHE A 190 -6.76 -10.59 9.87
C PHE A 190 -8.23 -10.69 10.32
N PRO A 191 -9.04 -9.65 10.09
CA PRO A 191 -10.44 -9.62 10.50
C PRO A 191 -11.31 -10.70 9.83
N GLY A 192 -10.86 -11.33 8.76
CA GLY A 192 -11.56 -12.41 8.06
C GLY A 192 -11.85 -13.65 8.90
N ALA A 193 -11.18 -13.84 10.03
CA ALA A 193 -11.50 -14.87 11.01
C ALA A 193 -12.73 -14.54 11.89
N THR A 194 -13.27 -13.32 11.78
CA THR A 194 -14.31 -12.81 12.66
C THR A 194 -15.69 -12.96 12.02
N HIS A 195 -16.43 -14.01 12.42
CA HIS A 195 -17.74 -14.36 11.84
C HIS A 195 -18.76 -13.23 11.84
N TRP A 196 -18.88 -12.46 12.93
CA TRP A 196 -19.84 -11.36 13.00
C TRP A 196 -19.55 -10.26 11.96
N LEU A 197 -18.29 -10.11 11.57
CA LEU A 197 -17.88 -9.11 10.60
C LEU A 197 -18.25 -9.55 9.18
N ILE A 198 -17.74 -10.70 8.75
CA ILE A 198 -17.84 -11.14 7.35
C ILE A 198 -19.23 -11.66 6.96
N ASN A 199 -20.00 -12.17 7.93
CA ASN A 199 -21.33 -12.74 7.68
C ASN A 199 -22.48 -11.73 7.69
N ASN A 200 -22.24 -10.48 8.08
CA ASN A 200 -23.27 -9.46 8.10
C ASN A 200 -23.08 -8.50 6.91
N PRO A 201 -23.93 -8.57 5.87
CA PRO A 201 -23.85 -7.67 4.72
C PRO A 201 -23.98 -6.19 5.10
N GLY A 202 -24.69 -5.87 6.20
CA GLY A 202 -24.82 -4.52 6.70
C GLY A 202 -23.52 -3.88 7.20
N ASN A 203 -22.45 -4.66 7.34
CA ASN A 203 -21.13 -4.17 7.68
C ASN A 203 -20.40 -3.58 6.47
N TYR A 204 -20.93 -3.71 5.28
CA TYR A 204 -20.28 -3.34 4.03
C TYR A 204 -21.11 -2.31 3.26
N LEU A 205 -20.43 -1.42 2.55
CA LEU A 205 -21.02 -0.53 1.55
C LEU A 205 -21.31 -1.29 0.25
N ASP A 206 -20.42 -2.18 -0.08
CA ASP A 206 -20.51 -3.20 -1.13
C ASP A 206 -19.87 -4.49 -0.61
N ASP A 207 -19.67 -5.51 -1.45
CA ASP A 207 -19.09 -6.78 -1.00
C ASP A 207 -17.63 -6.72 -0.53
N LEU A 208 -16.93 -5.60 -0.77
CA LEU A 208 -15.51 -5.43 -0.46
C LEU A 208 -15.24 -4.35 0.57
N HIS A 209 -15.98 -3.24 0.54
CA HIS A 209 -15.70 -2.05 1.34
C HIS A 209 -16.58 -2.00 2.57
N TYR A 210 -15.96 -1.84 3.74
CA TYR A 210 -16.68 -1.65 4.99
C TYR A 210 -17.42 -0.31 5.00
N ASN A 211 -18.53 -0.23 5.75
CA ASN A 211 -19.11 1.05 6.11
C ASN A 211 -18.28 1.74 7.21
N ASP A 212 -18.45 3.06 7.35
CA ASP A 212 -17.65 3.90 8.25
C ASP A 212 -17.65 3.40 9.71
N ALA A 213 -18.83 3.01 10.22
CA ALA A 213 -18.96 2.55 11.60
C ALA A 213 -18.18 1.24 11.85
N VAL A 214 -18.10 0.37 10.85
CA VAL A 214 -17.32 -0.87 10.93
C VAL A 214 -15.84 -0.60 10.75
N ALA A 215 -15.47 0.29 9.86
CA ALA A 215 -14.07 0.66 9.66
C ALA A 215 -13.47 1.28 10.93
N GLN A 216 -14.17 2.20 11.58
CA GLN A 216 -13.76 2.74 12.89
C GLN A 216 -13.62 1.65 13.95
N LYS A 217 -14.59 0.73 14.05
CA LYS A 217 -14.47 -0.40 14.98
C LYS A 217 -13.29 -1.31 14.67
N LEU A 218 -13.02 -1.55 13.38
CA LEU A 218 -11.86 -2.34 12.98
C LEU A 218 -10.55 -1.69 13.44
N ILE A 219 -10.39 -0.39 13.26
CA ILE A 219 -9.21 0.34 13.74
C ILE A 219 -9.09 0.19 15.25
N MET A 220 -10.18 0.44 15.98
CA MET A 220 -10.19 0.29 17.44
C MET A 220 -9.80 -1.11 17.90
N PHE A 221 -10.45 -2.16 17.36
CA PHE A 221 -10.17 -3.54 17.74
C PHE A 221 -8.83 -4.03 17.23
N THR A 222 -8.41 -3.58 16.06
CA THR A 222 -7.16 -4.02 15.44
C THR A 222 -5.97 -3.36 16.12
N PHE A 223 -5.94 -2.04 16.12
CA PHE A 223 -4.75 -1.31 16.52
C PHE A 223 -4.76 -0.91 18.01
N CYS A 224 -5.89 -0.91 18.69
CA CYS A 224 -5.96 -0.50 20.10
C CYS A 224 -6.06 -1.68 21.07
N ASP A 225 -6.92 -2.65 20.80
CA ASP A 225 -7.17 -3.78 21.70
C ASP A 225 -6.37 -5.04 21.36
N GLY A 226 -5.73 -5.09 20.17
CA GLY A 226 -5.01 -6.27 19.69
C GLY A 226 -5.89 -7.51 19.49
N ALA A 227 -7.22 -7.34 19.52
CA ALA A 227 -8.20 -8.43 19.54
C ALA A 227 -8.24 -9.25 18.24
N MET A 228 -7.57 -8.80 17.17
CA MET A 228 -7.53 -9.45 15.86
C MET A 228 -6.13 -9.91 15.44
N VAL A 229 -5.21 -10.02 16.38
CA VAL A 229 -3.85 -10.49 16.08
C VAL A 229 -3.89 -11.95 15.65
N ILE A 230 -3.28 -12.25 14.53
CA ILE A 230 -2.96 -13.63 14.18
C ILE A 230 -1.72 -14.02 14.98
N THR A 231 -1.93 -14.80 16.02
CA THR A 231 -0.81 -15.49 16.65
C THR A 231 -0.51 -16.77 15.84
N PRO A 232 0.76 -17.08 15.63
CA PRO A 232 1.20 -18.24 14.87
C PRO A 232 0.72 -19.58 15.46
#